data_d7daabe000b2fb086ada9cef50056f68
#
_entry.id   d7daabe000b2fb086ada9cef50056f68
#
_cell.length_a   1.000
_cell.length_b   1.000
_cell.length_c   1.000
_cell.angle_alpha   90.00
_cell.angle_beta   90.00
_cell.angle_gamma   90.00
#
_symmetry.space_group_name_H-M   'P 1'
#
loop_
_entity.id
_entity.type
_entity.pdbx_description
1 polymer ?
#
loop_
_entity_poly.entity_id
_entity_poly.type
_entity_poly.pdbx_seq_one_letter_code
_entity_poly.pdbx_strand_id
1 'polypeptide(L)'
;RTFFSLGNMLEVTADTMTLFLMASGVTLVIMMGGIDLSVQAVASMTSCILAVYLPHLGFFAIPLAVLGGIVAGFAGGYVSTRLRIPSFIATLAVSGAVLSAGYWFSETRSVNIPGEISQQYLSWAVGDFLGVPNEIWVGAFFLILLSAVLGLTPFGRIVRGIGAQERAVIASGI
;
A
#
# COMPACT_ATOMS: atom_id res chain seq x y z
N ARG A 1 22.54 26.24 -0.57
CA ARG A 1 22.43 26.20 -2.07
C ARG A 1 22.23 24.78 -2.63
N THR A 2 22.59 23.74 -1.89
CA THR A 2 22.42 22.33 -2.32
C THR A 2 21.00 21.81 -2.15
N PHE A 3 20.19 22.37 -1.25
CA PHE A 3 18.83 21.90 -0.99
C PHE A 3 17.92 21.96 -2.23
N PHE A 4 18.03 23.03 -3.03
CA PHE A 4 17.28 23.22 -4.28
C PHE A 4 18.00 22.67 -5.51
N SER A 5 18.97 21.77 -5.36
CA SER A 5 19.56 21.08 -6.51
C SER A 5 18.56 20.08 -7.10
N LEU A 6 18.60 19.90 -8.42
CA LEU A 6 17.72 18.94 -9.12
C LEU A 6 17.84 17.52 -8.53
N GLY A 7 19.07 17.09 -8.23
CA GLY A 7 19.29 15.76 -7.63
C GLY A 7 18.59 15.63 -6.29
N ASN A 8 18.75 16.59 -5.38
CA ASN A 8 18.08 16.53 -4.08
C ASN A 8 16.54 16.60 -4.20
N MET A 9 16.01 17.36 -5.16
CA MET A 9 14.56 17.37 -5.41
C MET A 9 14.05 16.01 -5.90
N LEU A 10 14.79 15.34 -6.76
CA LEU A 10 14.44 14.00 -7.24
C LEU A 10 14.51 12.96 -6.11
N GLU A 11 15.54 12.99 -5.27
CA GLU A 11 15.67 12.10 -4.11
C GLU A 11 14.51 12.29 -3.14
N VAL A 12 14.21 13.52 -2.72
CA VAL A 12 13.08 13.83 -1.82
C VAL A 12 11.75 13.39 -2.43
N THR A 13 11.58 13.55 -3.75
CA THR A 13 10.37 13.11 -4.44
C THR A 13 10.27 11.58 -4.43
N ALA A 14 11.36 10.88 -4.70
CA ALA A 14 11.40 9.41 -4.66
C ALA A 14 11.07 8.87 -3.26
N ASP A 15 11.70 9.39 -2.22
CA ASP A 15 11.42 9.01 -0.82
C ASP A 15 9.96 9.22 -0.43
N THR A 16 9.33 10.27 -0.99
CA THR A 16 7.93 10.60 -0.72
C THR A 16 6.96 9.66 -1.45
N MET A 17 7.37 8.96 -2.51
CA MET A 17 6.47 8.12 -3.32
C MET A 17 5.84 6.98 -2.52
N THR A 18 6.56 6.38 -1.59
CA THR A 18 6.01 5.33 -0.69
C THR A 18 4.87 5.89 0.16
N LEU A 19 5.05 7.05 0.76
CA LEU A 19 4.00 7.73 1.55
C LEU A 19 2.81 8.12 0.67
N PHE A 20 3.09 8.60 -0.54
CA PHE A 20 2.08 8.97 -1.51
C PHE A 20 1.22 7.77 -1.93
N LEU A 21 1.82 6.61 -2.19
CA LEU A 21 1.09 5.39 -2.53
C LEU A 21 0.23 4.90 -1.36
N MET A 22 0.76 4.93 -0.13
CA MET A 22 -0.01 4.59 1.08
C MET A 22 -1.19 5.56 1.27
N ALA A 23 -0.96 6.86 1.14
CA ALA A 23 -2.00 7.89 1.25
C ALA A 23 -3.08 7.73 0.17
N SER A 24 -2.70 7.32 -1.04
CA SER A 24 -3.65 7.04 -2.13
C SER A 24 -4.60 5.89 -1.78
N GLY A 25 -4.09 4.83 -1.13
CA GLY A 25 -4.90 3.72 -0.61
C GLY A 25 -5.87 4.18 0.49
N VAL A 26 -5.36 4.95 1.47
CA VAL A 26 -6.18 5.51 2.55
C VAL A 26 -7.27 6.44 2.02
N THR A 27 -6.98 7.19 0.97
CA THR A 27 -7.96 8.08 0.32
C THR A 27 -9.22 7.32 -0.12
N LEU A 28 -9.09 6.09 -0.64
CA LEU A 28 -10.26 5.27 -0.99
C LEU A 28 -11.15 4.96 0.22
N VAL A 29 -10.54 4.65 1.35
CA VAL A 29 -11.26 4.36 2.59
C VAL A 29 -11.95 5.61 3.13
N ILE A 30 -11.27 6.76 3.10
CA ILE A 30 -11.83 8.05 3.51
C ILE A 30 -12.99 8.46 2.59
N MET A 31 -12.87 8.23 1.28
CA MET A 31 -13.94 8.50 0.32
C MET A 31 -15.22 7.69 0.60
N MET A 32 -15.11 6.53 1.22
CA MET A 32 -16.26 5.72 1.67
C MET A 32 -16.74 6.08 3.09
N GLY A 33 -16.14 7.09 3.74
CA GLY A 33 -16.47 7.50 5.10
C GLY A 33 -15.80 6.66 6.20
N GLY A 34 -14.81 5.81 5.85
CA GLY A 34 -14.04 4.99 6.77
C GLY A 34 -12.74 5.65 7.23
N ILE A 35 -12.13 5.07 8.26
CA ILE A 35 -10.78 5.39 8.74
C ILE A 35 -9.98 4.08 8.78
N ASP A 36 -8.82 4.06 8.14
CA ASP A 36 -7.91 2.91 8.15
C ASP A 36 -6.63 3.25 8.90
N LEU A 37 -6.44 2.59 10.05
CA LEU A 37 -5.26 2.73 10.90
C LEU A 37 -4.26 1.56 10.70
N SER A 38 -4.53 0.63 9.77
CA SER A 38 -3.68 -0.54 9.56
C SER A 38 -2.59 -0.35 8.51
N VAL A 39 -2.66 0.70 7.70
CA VAL A 39 -1.81 0.90 6.51
C VAL A 39 -0.33 0.79 6.83
N GLN A 40 0.15 1.44 7.90
CA GLN A 40 1.56 1.38 8.30
C GLN A 40 1.97 -0.03 8.74
N ALA A 41 1.10 -0.72 9.50
CA ALA A 41 1.36 -2.07 9.96
C ALA A 41 1.42 -3.06 8.78
N VAL A 42 0.52 -2.90 7.81
CA VAL A 42 0.49 -3.70 6.58
C VAL A 42 1.76 -3.45 5.76
N ALA A 43 2.17 -2.20 5.58
CA ALA A 43 3.41 -1.86 4.88
C ALA A 43 4.63 -2.50 5.56
N SER A 44 4.72 -2.42 6.90
CA SER A 44 5.80 -3.05 7.66
C SER A 44 5.82 -4.57 7.51
N MET A 45 4.68 -5.23 7.66
CA MET A 45 4.58 -6.69 7.51
C MET A 45 4.96 -7.13 6.09
N THR A 46 4.43 -6.47 5.06
CA THR A 46 4.72 -6.82 3.66
C THR A 46 6.18 -6.59 3.31
N SER A 47 6.80 -5.54 3.85
CA SER A 47 8.25 -5.32 3.74
C SER A 47 9.05 -6.43 4.42
N CYS A 48 8.65 -6.90 5.61
CA CYS A 48 9.27 -8.03 6.28
C CYS A 48 9.14 -9.31 5.45
N ILE A 49 7.95 -9.61 4.93
CA ILE A 49 7.73 -10.77 4.04
C ILE A 49 8.66 -10.68 2.82
N LEU A 50 8.70 -9.52 2.17
CA LEU A 50 9.58 -9.33 1.02
C LEU A 50 11.06 -9.56 1.38
N ALA A 51 11.54 -8.91 2.45
CA ALA A 51 12.94 -8.98 2.85
C ALA A 51 13.38 -10.40 3.24
N VAL A 52 12.53 -11.15 3.96
CA VAL A 52 12.81 -12.52 4.37
C VAL A 52 12.80 -13.50 3.20
N TYR A 53 11.81 -13.39 2.32
CA TYR A 53 11.59 -14.40 1.29
C TYR A 53 12.24 -14.09 -0.07
N LEU A 54 12.64 -12.85 -0.33
CA LEU A 54 13.27 -12.46 -1.60
C LEU A 54 14.55 -13.26 -1.91
N PRO A 55 15.46 -13.52 -0.94
CA PRO A 55 16.64 -14.34 -1.19
C PRO A 55 16.34 -15.80 -1.54
N HIS A 56 15.19 -16.33 -1.11
CA HIS A 56 14.81 -17.73 -1.28
C HIS A 56 13.88 -17.97 -2.46
N LEU A 57 12.96 -17.05 -2.71
CA LEU A 57 11.89 -17.18 -3.71
C LEU A 57 12.08 -16.28 -4.92
N GLY A 58 13.09 -15.38 -4.91
CA GLY A 58 13.30 -14.42 -6.00
C GLY A 58 12.03 -13.61 -6.29
N PHE A 59 11.65 -13.47 -7.56
CA PHE A 59 10.47 -12.69 -7.97
C PHE A 59 9.16 -13.16 -7.32
N PHE A 60 9.04 -14.41 -6.87
CA PHE A 60 7.82 -14.90 -6.22
C PHE A 60 7.59 -14.30 -4.82
N ALA A 61 8.60 -13.70 -4.21
CA ALA A 61 8.45 -12.99 -2.94
C ALA A 61 7.56 -11.74 -3.08
N ILE A 62 7.57 -11.09 -4.26
CA ILE A 62 6.76 -9.88 -4.52
C ILE A 62 5.26 -10.21 -4.46
N PRO A 63 4.70 -11.14 -5.26
CA PRO A 63 3.30 -11.49 -5.15
C PRO A 63 2.94 -12.07 -3.78
N LEU A 64 3.85 -12.75 -3.08
CA LEU A 64 3.61 -13.23 -1.73
C LEU A 64 3.41 -12.06 -0.75
N ALA A 65 4.25 -11.02 -0.81
CA ALA A 65 4.11 -9.82 0.00
C ALA A 65 2.79 -9.08 -0.32
N VAL A 66 2.47 -8.94 -1.60
CA VAL A 66 1.19 -8.33 -2.05
C VAL A 66 -0.01 -9.11 -1.53
N LEU A 67 0.03 -10.44 -1.60
CA LEU A 67 -1.03 -11.30 -1.07
C LEU A 67 -1.20 -11.11 0.44
N GLY A 68 -0.10 -11.00 1.20
CA GLY A 68 -0.13 -10.68 2.62
C GLY A 68 -0.88 -9.37 2.90
N GLY A 69 -0.60 -8.32 2.11
CA GLY A 69 -1.29 -7.04 2.20
C GLY A 69 -2.79 -7.15 1.87
N ILE A 70 -3.13 -7.88 0.81
CA ILE A 70 -4.53 -8.12 0.41
C ILE A 70 -5.30 -8.84 1.52
N VAL A 71 -4.72 -9.89 2.09
CA VAL A 71 -5.35 -10.66 3.19
C VAL A 71 -5.58 -9.77 4.42
N ALA A 72 -4.59 -8.95 4.78
CA ALA A 72 -4.72 -8.03 5.91
C ALA A 72 -5.82 -6.97 5.67
N GLY A 73 -5.82 -6.34 4.49
CA GLY A 73 -6.85 -5.37 4.11
C GLY A 73 -8.24 -5.98 4.03
N PHE A 74 -8.35 -7.20 3.46
CA PHE A 74 -9.61 -7.94 3.43
C PHE A 74 -10.12 -8.25 4.83
N ALA A 75 -9.25 -8.68 5.76
CA ALA A 75 -9.63 -8.96 7.13
C ALA A 75 -10.20 -7.70 7.82
N GLY A 76 -9.56 -6.54 7.69
CA GLY A 76 -10.04 -5.27 8.22
C GLY A 76 -11.40 -4.86 7.65
N GLY A 77 -11.54 -4.92 6.33
CA GLY A 77 -12.78 -4.63 5.63
C GLY A 77 -13.92 -5.60 6.02
N TYR A 78 -13.63 -6.89 6.10
CA TYR A 78 -14.59 -7.92 6.49
C TYR A 78 -15.10 -7.70 7.93
N VAL A 79 -14.18 -7.48 8.87
CA VAL A 79 -14.53 -7.23 10.28
C VAL A 79 -15.39 -5.96 10.39
N SER A 80 -15.01 -4.89 9.72
CA SER A 80 -15.76 -3.65 9.75
C SER A 80 -17.18 -3.81 9.18
N THR A 81 -17.30 -4.42 7.98
CA THR A 81 -18.57 -4.48 7.27
C THR A 81 -19.51 -5.56 7.79
N ARG A 82 -19.00 -6.78 8.06
CA ARG A 82 -19.83 -7.92 8.48
C ARG A 82 -20.18 -7.88 9.97
N LEU A 83 -19.25 -7.47 10.81
CA LEU A 83 -19.51 -7.36 12.26
C LEU A 83 -20.06 -5.98 12.64
N ARG A 84 -20.18 -5.06 11.68
CA ARG A 84 -20.66 -3.68 11.88
C ARG A 84 -19.87 -2.93 12.97
N ILE A 85 -18.58 -3.20 13.05
CA ILE A 85 -17.65 -2.53 13.94
C ILE A 85 -17.14 -1.28 13.24
N PRO A 86 -17.08 -0.11 13.92
CA PRO A 86 -16.48 1.08 13.33
C PRO A 86 -15.11 0.79 12.71
N SER A 87 -14.86 1.30 11.50
CA SER A 87 -13.67 0.96 10.70
C SER A 87 -12.36 1.21 11.44
N PHE A 88 -12.26 2.30 12.20
CA PHE A 88 -11.05 2.62 12.96
C PHE A 88 -10.75 1.59 14.07
N ILE A 89 -11.77 0.99 14.70
CA ILE A 89 -11.58 -0.07 15.72
C ILE A 89 -11.15 -1.37 15.02
N ALA A 90 -11.81 -1.73 13.94
CA ALA A 90 -11.49 -2.93 13.17
C ALA A 90 -10.06 -2.88 12.61
N THR A 91 -9.67 -1.77 12.00
CA THR A 91 -8.34 -1.59 11.41
C THR A 91 -7.25 -1.46 12.46
N LEU A 92 -7.55 -0.88 13.63
CA LEU A 92 -6.61 -0.85 14.76
C LEU A 92 -6.34 -2.25 15.31
N ALA A 93 -7.37 -3.09 15.44
CA ALA A 93 -7.21 -4.49 15.88
C ALA A 93 -6.40 -5.30 14.85
N VAL A 94 -6.71 -5.13 13.55
CA VAL A 94 -5.95 -5.75 12.46
C VAL A 94 -4.50 -5.25 12.45
N SER A 95 -4.26 -3.97 12.70
CA SER A 95 -2.91 -3.40 12.83
C SER A 95 -2.06 -4.15 13.85
N GLY A 96 -2.61 -4.42 15.05
CA GLY A 96 -1.91 -5.20 16.08
C GLY A 96 -1.58 -6.62 15.63
N ALA A 97 -2.53 -7.32 15.01
CA ALA A 97 -2.32 -8.67 14.50
C ALA A 97 -1.28 -8.71 13.37
N VAL A 98 -1.34 -7.75 12.45
CA VAL A 98 -0.42 -7.63 11.32
C VAL A 98 1.00 -7.29 11.77
N LEU A 99 1.16 -6.38 12.74
CA LEU A 99 2.48 -6.10 13.34
C LEU A 99 3.06 -7.35 14.00
N SER A 100 2.25 -8.10 14.75
CA SER A 100 2.68 -9.36 15.36
C SER A 100 3.12 -10.38 14.31
N ALA A 101 2.40 -10.47 13.20
CA ALA A 101 2.80 -11.31 12.07
C ALA A 101 4.12 -10.84 11.45
N GLY A 102 4.33 -9.54 11.28
CA GLY A 102 5.61 -8.99 10.82
C GLY A 102 6.78 -9.37 11.73
N TYR A 103 6.61 -9.27 13.05
CA TYR A 103 7.61 -9.71 14.02
C TYR A 103 7.85 -11.23 13.95
N TRP A 104 6.83 -12.01 13.71
CA TRP A 104 6.97 -13.46 13.55
C TRP A 104 7.77 -13.81 12.30
N PHE A 105 7.48 -13.19 11.14
CA PHE A 105 8.24 -13.40 9.90
C PHE A 105 9.70 -12.97 10.02
N SER A 106 9.99 -11.87 10.71
CA SER A 106 11.36 -11.35 10.88
C SER A 106 12.10 -11.96 12.07
N GLU A 107 11.46 -12.86 12.84
CA GLU A 107 11.99 -13.37 14.11
C GLU A 107 12.43 -12.25 15.07
N THR A 108 11.70 -11.10 15.03
CA THR A 108 12.05 -9.87 15.76
C THR A 108 13.43 -9.28 15.45
N ARG A 109 14.01 -9.64 14.30
CA ARG A 109 15.31 -9.14 13.85
C ARG A 109 15.13 -8.09 12.76
N SER A 110 16.13 -7.21 12.63
CA SER A 110 16.25 -6.36 11.46
C SER A 110 16.69 -7.21 10.26
N VAL A 111 15.87 -7.26 9.22
CA VAL A 111 16.15 -8.01 8.00
C VAL A 111 16.53 -7.02 6.90
N ASN A 112 17.77 -7.16 6.41
CA ASN A 112 18.26 -6.37 5.29
C ASN A 112 18.33 -7.23 4.04
N ILE A 113 17.89 -6.69 2.91
CA ILE A 113 18.07 -7.32 1.60
C ILE A 113 19.49 -7.04 1.11
N PRO A 114 20.31 -8.08 0.82
CA PRO A 114 21.64 -7.87 0.24
C PRO A 114 21.56 -7.08 -1.07
N GLY A 115 22.53 -6.16 -1.27
CA GLY A 115 22.52 -5.27 -2.44
C GLY A 115 22.48 -6.00 -3.78
N GLU A 116 23.17 -7.13 -3.91
CA GLU A 116 23.15 -7.96 -5.12
C GLU A 116 21.74 -8.51 -5.42
N ILE A 117 21.04 -8.99 -4.39
CA ILE A 117 19.66 -9.51 -4.51
C ILE A 117 18.70 -8.37 -4.83
N SER A 118 18.88 -7.21 -4.18
CA SER A 118 18.08 -6.02 -4.48
C SER A 118 18.26 -5.59 -5.94
N GLN A 119 19.49 -5.52 -6.43
CA GLN A 119 19.76 -5.19 -7.83
C GLN A 119 19.18 -6.23 -8.80
N GLN A 120 19.25 -7.52 -8.45
CA GLN A 120 18.76 -8.59 -9.31
C GLN A 120 17.24 -8.59 -9.45
N TYR A 121 16.48 -8.34 -8.38
CA TYR A 121 15.03 -8.52 -8.36
C TYR A 121 14.22 -7.23 -8.22
N LEU A 122 14.82 -6.16 -7.69
CA LEU A 122 14.15 -4.90 -7.39
C LEU A 122 14.69 -3.70 -8.18
N SER A 123 15.63 -3.91 -9.12
CA SER A 123 16.22 -2.82 -9.93
C SER A 123 15.16 -2.01 -10.71
N TRP A 124 14.03 -2.63 -11.04
CA TRP A 124 12.89 -1.96 -11.67
C TRP A 124 12.20 -0.95 -10.72
N ALA A 125 12.34 -1.12 -9.41
CA ALA A 125 11.72 -0.26 -8.40
C ALA A 125 12.73 0.72 -7.75
N VAL A 126 13.98 0.30 -7.52
CA VAL A 126 15.00 1.09 -6.78
C VAL A 126 16.16 1.59 -7.66
N GLY A 127 16.09 1.44 -8.97
CA GLY A 127 17.08 1.96 -9.92
C GLY A 127 16.71 3.33 -10.46
N ASP A 128 17.47 3.76 -11.47
CA ASP A 128 17.21 5.01 -12.21
C ASP A 128 16.85 4.72 -13.66
N PHE A 129 15.86 5.43 -14.17
CA PHE A 129 15.52 5.44 -15.58
C PHE A 129 15.54 6.87 -16.12
N LEU A 130 16.36 7.13 -17.14
CA LEU A 130 16.57 8.47 -17.72
C LEU A 130 17.04 9.53 -16.70
N GLY A 131 17.80 9.12 -15.66
CA GLY A 131 18.25 10.03 -14.60
C GLY A 131 17.19 10.43 -13.61
N VAL A 132 16.06 9.71 -13.58
CA VAL A 132 14.96 9.87 -12.61
C VAL A 132 14.79 8.57 -11.84
N PRO A 133 14.74 8.59 -10.49
CA PRO A 133 14.50 7.41 -9.66
C PRO A 133 13.24 6.64 -10.08
N ASN A 134 13.34 5.32 -10.13
CA ASN A 134 12.25 4.45 -10.59
C ASN A 134 11.02 4.51 -9.69
N GLU A 135 11.18 4.84 -8.42
CA GLU A 135 10.10 5.07 -7.46
C GLU A 135 9.11 6.13 -7.96
N ILE A 136 9.62 7.18 -8.63
CA ILE A 136 8.78 8.24 -9.19
C ILE A 136 7.94 7.71 -10.35
N TRP A 137 8.50 6.88 -11.22
CA TRP A 137 7.78 6.28 -12.33
C TRP A 137 6.72 5.29 -11.84
N VAL A 138 7.06 4.47 -10.85
CA VAL A 138 6.12 3.54 -10.21
C VAL A 138 4.98 4.33 -9.55
N GLY A 139 5.29 5.36 -8.78
CA GLY A 139 4.29 6.22 -8.15
C GLY A 139 3.36 6.90 -9.17
N ALA A 140 3.93 7.46 -10.24
CA ALA A 140 3.17 8.08 -11.33
C ALA A 140 2.26 7.06 -12.04
N PHE A 141 2.76 5.87 -12.31
CA PHE A 141 1.96 4.79 -12.91
C PHE A 141 0.73 4.45 -12.04
N PHE A 142 0.92 4.24 -10.73
CA PHE A 142 -0.17 3.92 -9.83
C PHE A 142 -1.15 5.09 -9.65
N LEU A 143 -0.67 6.34 -9.67
CA LEU A 143 -1.54 7.52 -9.65
C LEU A 143 -2.46 7.57 -10.87
N ILE A 144 -1.89 7.36 -12.06
CA ILE A 144 -2.64 7.36 -13.31
C ILE A 144 -3.67 6.20 -13.29
N LEU A 145 -3.22 5.01 -12.88
CA LEU A 145 -4.08 3.83 -12.79
C LEU A 145 -5.25 4.08 -11.82
N LEU A 146 -4.97 4.57 -10.61
CA LEU A 146 -5.99 4.85 -9.61
C LEU A 146 -6.96 5.94 -10.09
N SER A 147 -6.44 7.00 -10.71
CA SER A 147 -7.25 8.07 -11.29
C SER A 147 -8.15 7.56 -12.40
N ALA A 148 -7.63 6.68 -13.26
CA ALA A 148 -8.42 6.04 -14.31
C ALA A 148 -9.50 5.12 -13.73
N VAL A 149 -9.17 4.29 -12.75
CA VAL A 149 -10.13 3.42 -12.07
C VAL A 149 -11.25 4.25 -11.41
N LEU A 150 -10.90 5.30 -10.69
CA LEU A 150 -11.87 6.16 -10.02
C LEU A 150 -12.67 7.05 -10.97
N GLY A 151 -12.06 7.51 -12.06
CA GLY A 151 -12.67 8.42 -13.02
C GLY A 151 -13.52 7.71 -14.08
N LEU A 152 -13.03 6.57 -14.59
CA LEU A 152 -13.57 5.94 -15.80
C LEU A 152 -14.40 4.69 -15.53
N THR A 153 -14.34 4.11 -14.30
CA THR A 153 -15.04 2.85 -14.03
C THR A 153 -16.26 3.02 -13.12
N PRO A 154 -17.18 2.04 -13.13
CA PRO A 154 -18.28 1.99 -12.16
C PRO A 154 -17.82 2.00 -10.70
N PHE A 155 -16.67 1.42 -10.41
CA PHE A 155 -16.07 1.36 -9.07
C PHE A 155 -15.94 2.76 -8.45
N GLY A 156 -15.40 3.73 -9.18
CA GLY A 156 -15.27 5.10 -8.67
C GLY A 156 -16.60 5.80 -8.40
N ARG A 157 -17.65 5.46 -9.17
CA ARG A 157 -19.00 5.96 -8.90
C ARG A 157 -19.59 5.35 -7.64
N ILE A 158 -19.41 4.05 -7.44
CA ILE A 158 -19.86 3.32 -6.24
C ILE A 158 -19.16 3.86 -5.00
N VAL A 159 -17.85 4.01 -5.01
CA VAL A 159 -17.05 4.53 -3.88
C VAL A 159 -17.54 5.92 -3.47
N ARG A 160 -17.72 6.84 -4.44
CA ARG A 160 -18.26 8.19 -4.16
C ARG A 160 -19.70 8.15 -3.70
N GLY A 161 -20.51 7.26 -4.26
CA GLY A 161 -21.91 7.09 -3.87
C GLY A 161 -22.03 6.61 -2.42
N ILE A 162 -21.26 5.61 -2.02
CA ILE A 162 -21.23 5.10 -0.62
C ILE A 162 -20.87 6.23 0.34
N GLY A 163 -19.82 7.00 0.04
CA GLY A 163 -19.39 8.11 0.88
C GLY A 163 -20.40 9.24 0.97
N ALA A 164 -21.19 9.48 -0.08
CA ALA A 164 -22.24 10.49 -0.05
C ALA A 164 -23.49 9.99 0.71
N GLN A 165 -23.99 8.82 0.38
CA GLN A 165 -25.14 8.21 1.06
C GLN A 165 -25.26 6.70 0.75
N GLU A 166 -24.72 5.86 1.61
CA GLU A 166 -24.73 4.40 1.46
C GLU A 166 -26.11 3.83 1.20
N ARG A 167 -27.15 4.31 1.93
CA ARG A 167 -28.53 3.84 1.77
C ARG A 167 -29.09 4.07 0.36
N ALA A 168 -28.71 5.17 -0.26
CA ALA A 168 -29.16 5.47 -1.63
C ALA A 168 -28.52 4.53 -2.65
N VAL A 169 -27.26 4.17 -2.46
CA VAL A 169 -26.54 3.20 -3.31
C VAL A 169 -27.19 1.82 -3.21
N ILE A 170 -27.47 1.35 -2.00
CA ILE A 170 -28.18 0.08 -1.78
C ILE A 170 -29.58 0.09 -2.43
N ALA A 171 -30.31 1.20 -2.30
CA ALA A 171 -31.64 1.33 -2.89
C ALA A 171 -31.61 1.35 -4.43
N SER A 172 -30.49 1.71 -5.05
CA SER A 172 -30.32 1.68 -6.51
C SER A 172 -29.98 0.28 -7.06
N GLY A 173 -29.86 -0.73 -6.19
CA GLY A 173 -29.61 -2.12 -6.60
C GLY A 173 -28.13 -2.46 -6.79
N ILE A 174 -27.23 -1.66 -6.23
CA ILE A 174 -25.76 -1.87 -6.25
C ILE A 174 -25.30 -2.40 -4.90
#